data_eafe72cd3afed01512ad886502e65b9f
#
_entry.id   eafe72cd3afed01512ad886502e65b9f
#
_cell.length_a   1.000
_cell.length_b   1.000
_cell.length_c   1.000
_cell.angle_alpha   90.00
_cell.angle_beta   90.00
_cell.angle_gamma   90.00
#
_symmetry.space_group_name_H-M   'P 1'
#
loop_
_entity.id
_entity.type
_entity.pdbx_description
1 polymer ?
#
loop_
_entity_poly.entity_id
_entity_poly.type
_entity_poly.pdbx_seq_one_letter_code
_entity_poly.pdbx_strand_id
1 'polypeptide(L)'
;DKITRKIIELGNLRGGFNINEDIEFKIEEDRQKNEVPKAELDKVANFFTSGNGKKWLNNAMIWIYRNHFTYSELKKLVKFYKTPAGQKMATELPLIMVKSLKAGEMIKELYPK
;
A
#
# COMPACT_ATOMS: atom_id res chain seq x y z
N ASP A 1 -7.64 -2.13 -21.51
CA ASP A 1 -6.56 -2.61 -22.38
C ASP A 1 -5.68 -3.64 -21.67
N LYS A 2 -4.73 -4.19 -22.38
CA LYS A 2 -3.90 -5.28 -21.85
C LYS A 2 -3.01 -4.84 -20.69
N ILE A 3 -2.54 -3.60 -20.70
CA ILE A 3 -1.72 -3.05 -19.61
C ILE A 3 -2.56 -2.95 -18.35
N THR A 4 -3.74 -2.38 -18.42
CA THR A 4 -4.66 -2.25 -17.29
C THR A 4 -5.01 -3.61 -16.71
N ARG A 5 -5.32 -4.60 -17.55
CA ARG A 5 -5.63 -5.96 -17.08
C ARG A 5 -4.45 -6.58 -16.36
N LYS A 6 -3.23 -6.35 -16.84
CA LYS A 6 -2.03 -6.88 -16.20
C LYS A 6 -1.76 -6.22 -14.84
N ILE A 7 -2.03 -4.93 -14.73
CA ILE A 7 -1.92 -4.21 -13.46
C ILE A 7 -2.94 -4.75 -12.44
N ILE A 8 -4.17 -4.99 -12.88
CA ILE A 8 -5.21 -5.56 -12.02
C ILE A 8 -4.81 -6.95 -11.54
N GLU A 9 -4.29 -7.80 -12.45
CA GLU A 9 -3.79 -9.11 -12.10
C GLU A 9 -2.67 -9.03 -11.05
N LEU A 10 -1.71 -8.13 -11.25
CA LEU A 10 -0.64 -7.89 -10.29
C LEU A 10 -1.19 -7.46 -8.93
N GLY A 11 -2.14 -6.54 -8.92
CA GLY A 11 -2.77 -6.08 -7.69
C GLY A 11 -3.46 -7.21 -6.93
N ASN A 12 -4.17 -8.09 -7.65
CA ASN A 12 -4.83 -9.23 -7.03
C ASN A 12 -3.82 -10.21 -6.42
N LEU A 13 -2.69 -10.43 -7.09
CA LEU A 13 -1.62 -11.28 -6.57
C LEU A 13 -0.96 -10.70 -5.32
N ARG A 14 -0.97 -9.38 -5.18
CA ARG A 14 -0.42 -8.66 -4.03
C ARG A 14 -1.46 -8.41 -2.92
N GLY A 15 -2.64 -8.98 -3.03
CA GLY A 15 -3.69 -8.76 -2.03
C GLY A 15 -4.43 -7.44 -2.20
N GLY A 16 -4.72 -7.05 -3.45
CA GLY A 16 -5.49 -5.84 -3.75
C GLY A 16 -4.69 -4.55 -3.58
N PHE A 17 -3.42 -4.55 -3.98
CA PHE A 17 -2.46 -3.44 -3.82
C PHE A 17 -2.14 -3.08 -2.36
N ASN A 18 -2.67 -3.83 -1.40
CA ASN A 18 -2.49 -3.56 0.04
C ASN A 18 -2.94 -2.15 0.45
N ILE A 19 -3.91 -1.59 -0.25
CA ILE A 19 -4.37 -0.21 -0.03
C ILE A 19 -4.91 -0.03 1.38
N ASN A 20 -5.66 -1.00 1.90
CA ASN A 20 -6.24 -0.90 3.23
C ASN A 20 -5.15 -0.81 4.31
N GLU A 21 -4.12 -1.63 4.20
CA GLU A 21 -3.00 -1.62 5.14
C GLU A 21 -2.22 -0.30 5.08
N ASP A 22 -1.98 0.21 3.87
CA ASP A 22 -1.27 1.48 3.68
C ASP A 22 -2.05 2.64 4.30
N ILE A 23 -3.37 2.67 4.12
CA ILE A 23 -4.24 3.69 4.69
C ILE A 23 -4.27 3.58 6.21
N GLU A 24 -4.45 2.39 6.75
CA GLU A 24 -4.46 2.16 8.19
C GLU A 24 -3.13 2.60 8.80
N PHE A 25 -2.02 2.28 8.14
CA PHE A 25 -0.71 2.67 8.59
C PHE A 25 -0.56 4.20 8.66
N LYS A 26 -0.96 4.90 7.60
CA LYS A 26 -0.88 6.36 7.55
C LYS A 26 -1.78 7.02 8.59
N ILE A 27 -2.98 6.48 8.77
CA ILE A 27 -3.92 6.98 9.78
C ILE A 27 -3.34 6.80 11.19
N GLU A 28 -2.73 5.65 11.47
CA GLU A 28 -2.12 5.39 12.76
C GLU A 28 -0.93 6.33 13.01
N GLU A 29 -0.13 6.59 11.99
CA GLU A 29 0.96 7.57 12.08
C GLU A 29 0.41 8.95 12.44
N ASP A 30 -0.68 9.38 11.79
CA ASP A 30 -1.30 10.67 12.06
C ASP A 30 -1.94 10.74 13.45
N ARG A 31 -2.49 9.60 13.95
CA ARG A 31 -3.00 9.52 15.33
C ARG A 31 -1.90 9.75 16.36
N GLN A 32 -0.73 9.18 16.11
CA GLN A 32 0.42 9.33 17.01
C GLN A 32 0.92 10.76 17.06
N LYS A 33 0.81 11.49 15.96
CA LYS A 33 1.19 12.91 15.92
C LYS A 33 0.21 13.80 16.66
N ASN A 34 -1.03 13.33 16.83
CA ASN A 34 -2.08 14.04 17.58
C ASN A 34 -2.38 15.44 17.05
N GLU A 35 -2.18 15.64 15.74
CA GLU A 35 -2.41 16.93 15.07
C GLU A 35 -3.81 17.06 14.47
N VAL A 36 -4.49 15.91 14.24
CA VAL A 36 -5.81 15.86 13.61
C VAL A 36 -6.79 15.18 14.55
N PRO A 37 -8.03 15.71 14.72
CA PRO A 37 -9.03 15.07 15.56
C PRO A 37 -9.33 13.64 15.13
N LYS A 38 -9.52 12.76 16.09
CA LYS A 38 -9.79 11.33 15.85
C LYS A 38 -10.99 11.12 14.94
N ALA A 39 -12.06 11.91 15.13
CA ALA A 39 -13.28 11.77 14.32
C ALA A 39 -13.01 12.04 12.84
N GLU A 40 -12.13 13.00 12.53
CA GLU A 40 -11.77 13.29 11.13
C GLU A 40 -10.91 12.18 10.54
N LEU A 41 -9.98 11.63 11.33
CA LEU A 41 -9.16 10.49 10.88
C LEU A 41 -10.02 9.28 10.58
N ASP A 42 -11.03 9.00 11.40
CA ASP A 42 -11.96 7.90 11.19
C ASP A 42 -12.78 8.09 9.91
N LYS A 43 -13.21 9.31 9.64
CA LYS A 43 -13.93 9.63 8.39
C LYS A 43 -13.05 9.40 7.16
N VAL A 44 -11.79 9.85 7.21
CA VAL A 44 -10.84 9.66 6.11
C VAL A 44 -10.59 8.17 5.88
N ALA A 45 -10.35 7.42 6.95
CA ALA A 45 -10.13 5.99 6.87
C ALA A 45 -11.33 5.28 6.23
N ASN A 46 -12.53 5.58 6.68
CA ASN A 46 -13.75 4.97 6.14
C ASN A 46 -13.96 5.33 4.67
N PHE A 47 -13.67 6.57 4.28
CA PHE A 47 -13.82 7.01 2.90
C PHE A 47 -12.91 6.21 1.96
N PHE A 48 -11.63 6.00 2.34
CA PHE A 48 -10.66 5.32 1.48
C PHE A 48 -10.73 3.80 1.55
N THR A 49 -11.29 3.24 2.61
CA THR A 49 -11.39 1.78 2.74
C THR A 49 -12.71 1.21 2.22
N SER A 50 -13.67 2.06 1.87
CA SER A 50 -14.96 1.65 1.34
C SER A 50 -15.51 2.69 0.36
N GLY A 51 -16.51 2.29 -0.43
CA GLY A 51 -17.24 3.19 -1.32
C GLY A 51 -16.40 3.82 -2.44
N ASN A 52 -16.70 5.08 -2.73
CA ASN A 52 -16.12 5.80 -3.87
C ASN A 52 -14.63 6.11 -3.68
N GLY A 53 -14.21 6.37 -2.46
CA GLY A 53 -12.81 6.65 -2.16
C GLY A 53 -11.91 5.46 -2.50
N LYS A 54 -12.36 4.25 -2.16
CA LYS A 54 -11.63 3.03 -2.50
C LYS A 54 -11.53 2.85 -4.01
N LYS A 55 -12.61 3.08 -4.72
CA LYS A 55 -12.63 2.99 -6.19
C LYS A 55 -11.67 3.98 -6.82
N TRP A 56 -11.70 5.24 -6.37
CA TRP A 56 -10.81 6.26 -6.88
C TRP A 56 -9.34 5.93 -6.61
N LEU A 57 -9.05 5.42 -5.43
CA LEU A 57 -7.69 5.04 -5.05
C LEU A 57 -7.18 3.88 -5.92
N ASN A 58 -8.04 2.87 -6.19
CA ASN A 58 -7.69 1.78 -7.09
C ASN A 58 -7.37 2.30 -8.49
N ASN A 59 -8.19 3.21 -9.01
CA ASN A 59 -7.96 3.80 -10.32
C ASN A 59 -6.66 4.61 -10.36
N ALA A 60 -6.37 5.35 -9.30
CA ALA A 60 -5.12 6.10 -9.17
C ALA A 60 -3.91 5.16 -9.16
N MET A 61 -4.00 4.04 -8.43
CA MET A 61 -2.94 3.03 -8.39
C MET A 61 -2.68 2.42 -9.76
N ILE A 62 -3.74 2.12 -10.53
CA ILE A 62 -3.61 1.61 -11.89
C ILE A 62 -2.86 2.63 -12.76
N TRP A 63 -3.24 3.91 -12.67
CA TRP A 63 -2.59 4.98 -13.43
C TRP A 63 -1.12 5.12 -13.05
N ILE A 64 -0.79 5.07 -11.75
CA ILE A 64 0.58 5.16 -11.26
C ILE A 64 1.43 4.00 -11.80
N TYR A 65 0.94 2.76 -11.68
CA TYR A 65 1.67 1.60 -12.20
C TYR A 65 1.89 1.70 -13.70
N ARG A 66 0.90 2.19 -14.42
CA ARG A 66 0.98 2.39 -15.88
C ARG A 66 2.11 3.35 -16.26
N ASN A 67 2.38 4.34 -15.42
CA ASN A 67 3.42 5.34 -15.67
C ASN A 67 4.81 4.89 -15.20
N HIS A 68 4.89 3.87 -14.36
CA HIS A 68 6.15 3.39 -13.81
C HIS A 68 6.68 2.13 -14.49
N PHE A 69 5.80 1.32 -15.08
CA PHE A 69 6.18 0.02 -15.62
C PHE A 69 5.68 -0.17 -17.05
N THR A 70 6.51 -0.81 -17.87
CA THR A 70 6.09 -1.26 -19.21
C THR A 70 5.26 -2.54 -19.08
N TYR A 71 4.53 -2.88 -20.13
CA TYR A 71 3.80 -4.14 -20.18
C TYR A 71 4.72 -5.36 -19.97
N SER A 72 5.90 -5.33 -20.58
CA SER A 72 6.89 -6.39 -20.43
C SER A 72 7.32 -6.56 -18.96
N GLU A 73 7.58 -5.44 -18.28
CA GLU A 73 7.95 -5.46 -16.87
C GLU A 73 6.79 -5.98 -16.00
N LEU A 74 5.57 -5.55 -16.28
CA LEU A 74 4.39 -6.02 -15.55
C LEU A 74 4.20 -7.52 -15.70
N LYS A 75 4.43 -8.08 -16.90
CA LYS A 75 4.36 -9.53 -17.11
C LYS A 75 5.39 -10.26 -16.23
N LYS A 76 6.59 -9.73 -16.12
CA LYS A 76 7.64 -10.32 -15.27
C LYS A 76 7.27 -10.26 -13.80
N LEU A 77 6.71 -9.14 -13.35
CA LEU A 77 6.26 -8.99 -11.96
C LEU A 77 5.12 -9.97 -11.64
N VAL A 78 4.15 -10.10 -12.53
CA VAL A 78 3.06 -11.06 -12.35
C VAL A 78 3.62 -12.48 -12.23
N LYS A 79 4.55 -12.84 -13.10
CA LYS A 79 5.19 -14.15 -13.06
C LYS A 79 5.89 -14.40 -11.73
N PHE A 80 6.63 -13.39 -11.22
CA PHE A 80 7.29 -13.47 -9.92
C PHE A 80 6.28 -13.67 -8.78
N TYR A 81 5.22 -12.87 -8.75
CA TYR A 81 4.23 -12.95 -7.66
C TYR A 81 3.39 -14.23 -7.69
N LYS A 82 3.42 -14.99 -8.79
CA LYS A 82 2.82 -16.32 -8.85
C LYS A 82 3.69 -17.39 -8.19
N THR A 83 4.95 -17.10 -7.91
CA THR A 83 5.85 -18.05 -7.22
C THR A 83 5.59 -18.02 -5.72
N PRO A 84 5.99 -19.11 -5.00
CA PRO A 84 5.91 -19.10 -3.53
C PRO A 84 6.67 -17.93 -2.90
N ALA A 85 7.86 -17.61 -3.41
CA ALA A 85 8.64 -16.47 -2.91
C ALA A 85 7.92 -15.15 -3.14
N GLY A 86 7.30 -14.97 -4.30
CA GLY A 86 6.52 -13.77 -4.61
C GLY A 86 5.31 -13.63 -3.72
N GLN A 87 4.61 -14.73 -3.43
CA GLN A 87 3.46 -14.70 -2.51
C GLN A 87 3.90 -14.40 -1.08
N LYS A 88 5.05 -14.93 -0.66
CA LYS A 88 5.63 -14.58 0.63
C LYS A 88 5.97 -13.09 0.71
N MET A 89 6.56 -12.53 -0.33
CA MET A 89 6.87 -11.11 -0.40
C MET A 89 5.58 -10.27 -0.30
N ALA A 90 4.53 -10.64 -1.01
CA ALA A 90 3.26 -9.93 -0.99
C ALA A 90 2.65 -9.89 0.43
N THR A 91 2.79 -11.00 1.17
CA THR A 91 2.25 -11.11 2.52
C THR A 91 3.11 -10.36 3.54
N GLU A 92 4.42 -10.46 3.41
CA GLU A 92 5.36 -9.98 4.43
C GLU A 92 5.75 -8.51 4.25
N LEU A 93 5.72 -7.99 3.03
CA LEU A 93 6.20 -6.63 2.77
C LEU A 93 5.48 -5.56 3.60
N PRO A 94 4.15 -5.57 3.73
CA PRO A 94 3.47 -4.60 4.58
C PRO A 94 3.94 -4.66 6.04
N LEU A 95 4.18 -5.86 6.56
CA LEU A 95 4.68 -6.05 7.92
C LEU A 95 6.11 -5.53 8.06
N ILE A 96 6.95 -5.79 7.05
CA ILE A 96 8.33 -5.29 7.03
C ILE A 96 8.33 -3.77 7.06
N MET A 97 7.47 -3.14 6.28
CA MET A 97 7.37 -1.67 6.24
C MET A 97 6.96 -1.09 7.58
N VAL A 98 5.96 -1.68 8.23
CA VAL A 98 5.52 -1.24 9.57
C VAL A 98 6.64 -1.38 10.58
N LYS A 99 7.33 -2.51 10.59
CA LYS A 99 8.45 -2.75 11.50
C LYS A 99 9.61 -1.81 11.24
N SER A 100 9.88 -1.51 9.96
CA SER A 100 10.94 -0.57 9.58
C SER A 100 10.68 0.83 10.11
N LEU A 101 9.43 1.28 10.06
CA LEU A 101 9.07 2.59 10.59
C LEU A 101 9.17 2.64 12.11
N LYS A 102 8.76 1.58 12.80
CA LYS A 102 8.93 1.48 14.24
C LYS A 102 10.41 1.52 14.64
N ALA A 103 11.25 0.82 13.89
CA ALA A 103 12.69 0.85 14.12
C ALA A 103 13.26 2.26 13.94
N GLY A 104 12.79 2.98 12.91
CA GLY A 104 13.18 4.38 12.69
C GLY A 104 12.79 5.29 13.84
N GLU A 105 11.60 5.12 14.39
CA GLU A 105 11.14 5.87 15.55
C GLU A 105 11.98 5.59 16.78
N MET A 106 12.30 4.32 17.03
CA MET A 106 13.16 3.93 18.16
C MET A 106 14.55 4.54 18.04
N ILE A 107 15.12 4.54 16.84
CA ILE A 107 16.44 5.16 16.59
C ILE A 107 16.36 6.65 16.86
N LYS A 108 15.31 7.32 16.41
CA LYS A 108 15.11 8.74 16.63
C LYS A 108 15.03 9.09 18.12
N GLU A 109 14.39 8.24 18.92
CA GLU A 109 14.31 8.42 20.38
C GLU A 109 15.65 8.21 21.06
N LEU A 110 16.43 7.21 20.60
CA LEU A 110 17.73 6.89 21.18
C LEU A 110 18.81 7.91 20.81
N TYR A 111 18.69 8.56 19.67
CA TYR A 111 19.68 9.51 19.16
C TYR A 111 19.01 10.83 18.75
N PRO A 112 18.36 11.52 19.67
CA PRO A 112 17.75 12.82 19.39
C PRO A 112 18.83 13.85 19.11
N LYS A 113 18.56 14.73 18.14
CA LYS A 113 19.48 15.85 17.88
C LYS A 113 19.09 17.06 18.71
#